data_2cbf63af0bab9be362e5755a0d4bf371
#
_entry.id   2cbf63af0bab9be362e5755a0d4bf371
#
_cell.length_a   1.000
_cell.length_b   1.000
_cell.length_c   1.000
_cell.angle_alpha   90.00
_cell.angle_beta   90.00
_cell.angle_gamma   90.00
#
_symmetry.space_group_name_H-M   'P 1'
#
loop_
_entity.id
_entity.type
_entity.pdbx_description
1 polymer ?
#
loop_
_entity_poly.entity_id
_entity_poly.type
_entity_poly.pdbx_seq_one_letter_code
_entity_poly.pdbx_strand_id
1 'polypeptide(L)'
;SFCLLRVLSTRNDDPTRASRPFAAGRDGFVMGEGAGALVLEALETAERRGAPIYAEIAGFGSACDAYRVTDPHPEGLGAALAMQRALADAGVEPAAVGYINAHGTSTPANDRLETRAIHRVFAAAATPPASSTKSMIGHLTVAAGAVEAIATIGMLREQRLHPTLNLDERDPDCDLDYVAGGARPASLELALSNSFGFGGQCASLVLRRWNA
;
A
#
# COMPACT_ATOMS: atom_id res chain seq x y z
N SER A 1 -13.71 8.38 18.59
CA SER A 1 -12.27 8.12 18.68
C SER A 1 -12.01 6.68 18.27
N PHE A 2 -10.84 6.38 17.68
CA PHE A 2 -10.45 5.05 17.19
C PHE A 2 -10.47 3.97 18.30
N CYS A 3 -10.22 4.35 19.55
CA CYS A 3 -10.35 3.44 20.70
C CYS A 3 -11.76 2.87 20.85
N LEU A 4 -12.80 3.69 20.64
CA LEU A 4 -14.20 3.23 20.70
C LEU A 4 -14.54 2.29 19.56
N LEU A 5 -13.90 2.43 18.40
CA LEU A 5 -14.05 1.54 17.26
C LEU A 5 -13.29 0.22 17.41
N ARG A 6 -12.45 0.09 18.45
CA ARG A 6 -11.61 -1.10 18.71
C ARG A 6 -10.74 -1.51 17.52
N VAL A 7 -10.20 -0.51 16.81
CA VAL A 7 -9.34 -0.72 15.63
C VAL A 7 -7.86 -0.50 15.91
N LEU A 8 -7.53 0.00 17.13
CA LEU A 8 -6.15 0.17 17.58
C LEU A 8 -5.63 -1.12 18.22
N SER A 9 -4.35 -1.38 18.02
CA SER A 9 -3.65 -2.44 18.76
C SER A 9 -3.65 -2.12 20.25
N THR A 10 -3.82 -3.15 21.05
CA THR A 10 -3.76 -3.08 22.53
C THR A 10 -2.47 -3.66 23.11
N ARG A 11 -1.49 -3.98 22.25
CA ARG A 11 -0.20 -4.58 22.62
C ARG A 11 0.76 -3.56 23.23
N ASN A 12 0.44 -3.07 24.42
CA ASN A 12 1.23 -2.08 25.15
C ASN A 12 2.42 -2.69 25.91
N ASP A 13 2.42 -3.98 26.11
CA ASP A 13 3.51 -4.77 26.70
C ASP A 13 4.67 -5.03 25.73
N ASP A 14 4.42 -4.94 24.42
CA ASP A 14 5.43 -5.07 23.37
C ASP A 14 5.17 -4.07 22.23
N PRO A 15 5.33 -2.75 22.48
CA PRO A 15 4.93 -1.70 21.55
C PRO A 15 5.74 -1.70 20.26
N THR A 16 6.98 -2.16 20.27
CA THR A 16 7.85 -2.25 19.10
C THR A 16 7.35 -3.30 18.10
N ARG A 17 6.53 -4.25 18.54
CA ARG A 17 5.95 -5.32 17.74
C ARG A 17 4.42 -5.22 17.61
N ALA A 18 3.84 -4.08 17.97
CA ALA A 18 2.40 -3.87 17.92
C ALA A 18 1.89 -3.73 16.48
N SER A 19 2.56 -2.94 15.63
CA SER A 19 2.26 -2.87 14.21
C SER A 19 2.85 -4.09 13.49
N ARG A 20 1.97 -5.02 13.06
CA ARG A 20 2.35 -6.32 12.46
C ARG A 20 1.43 -6.72 11.31
N PRO A 21 1.43 -5.93 10.21
CA PRO A 21 0.57 -6.22 9.07
C PRO A 21 0.72 -7.66 8.57
N PHE A 22 -0.40 -8.28 8.22
CA PHE A 22 -0.50 -9.64 7.65
C PHE A 22 -0.11 -10.79 8.60
N ALA A 23 0.32 -10.48 9.83
CA ALA A 23 0.63 -11.49 10.84
C ALA A 23 -0.65 -12.10 11.46
N ALA A 24 -0.59 -13.37 11.84
CA ALA A 24 -1.70 -14.08 12.48
C ALA A 24 -2.15 -13.42 13.78
N GLY A 25 -1.19 -12.92 14.58
CA GLY A 25 -1.45 -12.29 15.88
C GLY A 25 -1.69 -10.76 15.82
N ARG A 26 -2.03 -10.18 14.66
CA ARG A 26 -2.36 -8.75 14.57
C ARG A 26 -3.70 -8.45 15.24
N ASP A 27 -3.80 -7.32 15.90
CA ASP A 27 -4.97 -6.92 16.69
C ASP A 27 -5.48 -5.50 16.41
N GLY A 28 -4.83 -4.77 15.51
CA GLY A 28 -5.19 -3.40 15.17
C GLY A 28 -4.01 -2.57 14.69
N PHE A 29 -4.26 -1.36 14.27
CA PHE A 29 -3.19 -0.47 13.83
C PHE A 29 -2.57 0.31 14.99
N VAL A 30 -1.36 0.80 14.79
CA VAL A 30 -0.67 1.75 15.67
C VAL A 30 -0.73 3.12 15.04
N MET A 31 -1.13 4.14 15.81
CA MET A 31 -1.11 5.53 15.35
C MET A 31 0.32 5.98 15.10
N GLY A 32 0.57 6.55 13.92
CA GLY A 32 1.82 7.22 13.58
C GLY A 32 1.60 8.72 13.41
N GLU A 33 2.67 9.49 13.44
CA GLU A 33 2.69 10.93 13.19
C GLU A 33 3.59 11.24 12.00
N GLY A 34 3.18 12.20 11.18
CA GLY A 34 3.99 12.64 10.05
C GLY A 34 3.25 13.53 9.08
N ALA A 35 4.00 14.07 8.13
CA ALA A 35 3.50 14.82 7.01
C ALA A 35 4.31 14.48 5.76
N GLY A 36 3.69 14.54 4.58
CA GLY A 36 4.32 14.33 3.30
C GLY A 36 3.85 15.36 2.29
N ALA A 37 4.73 15.82 1.42
CA ALA A 37 4.42 16.70 0.31
C ALA A 37 5.15 16.24 -0.95
N LEU A 38 4.44 16.21 -2.06
CA LEU A 38 5.01 15.94 -3.38
C LEU A 38 4.73 17.15 -4.29
N VAL A 39 5.74 17.56 -5.03
CA VAL A 39 5.58 18.56 -6.08
C VAL A 39 5.25 17.83 -7.38
N LEU A 40 4.07 18.06 -7.91
CA LEU A 40 3.60 17.46 -9.16
C LEU A 40 3.66 18.50 -10.27
N GLU A 41 4.24 18.13 -11.40
CA GLU A 41 4.36 18.97 -12.58
C GLU A 41 4.05 18.17 -13.83
N ALA A 42 3.57 18.85 -14.87
CA ALA A 42 3.52 18.26 -16.20
C ALA A 42 4.96 17.98 -16.67
N LEU A 43 5.17 16.85 -17.35
CA LEU A 43 6.47 16.38 -17.80
C LEU A 43 7.23 17.47 -18.58
N GLU A 44 6.57 18.10 -19.54
CA GLU A 44 7.16 19.13 -20.39
C GLU A 44 7.64 20.36 -19.59
N THR A 45 6.98 20.62 -18.45
CA THR A 45 7.37 21.73 -17.55
C THR A 45 8.60 21.36 -16.74
N ALA A 46 8.63 20.15 -16.19
CA ALA A 46 9.76 19.64 -15.43
C ALA A 46 11.03 19.58 -16.31
N GLU A 47 10.91 19.02 -17.52
CA GLU A 47 12.02 18.93 -18.48
C GLU A 47 12.52 20.31 -18.90
N ARG A 48 11.64 21.24 -19.27
CA ARG A 48 12.00 22.58 -19.73
C ARG A 48 12.82 23.37 -18.71
N ARG A 49 12.57 23.15 -17.39
CA ARG A 49 13.35 23.79 -16.32
C ARG A 49 14.50 22.95 -15.78
N GLY A 50 14.74 21.76 -16.34
CA GLY A 50 15.80 20.85 -15.89
C GLY A 50 15.57 20.30 -14.48
N ALA A 51 14.30 20.06 -14.08
CA ALA A 51 14.00 19.52 -12.77
C ALA A 51 14.47 18.09 -12.62
N PRO A 52 14.92 17.67 -11.43
CA PRO A 52 15.10 16.25 -11.16
C PRO A 52 13.71 15.58 -11.07
N ILE A 53 13.47 14.62 -11.95
CA ILE A 53 12.25 13.82 -11.94
C ILE A 53 12.53 12.53 -11.15
N TYR A 54 11.74 12.26 -10.11
CA TYR A 54 11.94 11.11 -9.24
C TYR A 54 11.14 9.88 -9.68
N ALA A 55 9.95 10.09 -10.20
CA ALA A 55 9.06 9.08 -10.74
C ALA A 55 7.94 9.75 -11.53
N GLU A 56 7.19 8.97 -12.30
CA GLU A 56 5.94 9.37 -12.95
C GLU A 56 4.77 8.82 -12.14
N ILE A 57 3.73 9.64 -11.92
CA ILE A 57 2.40 9.15 -11.55
C ILE A 57 1.73 8.73 -12.85
N ALA A 58 1.81 7.44 -13.15
CA ALA A 58 1.36 6.88 -14.41
C ALA A 58 -0.15 6.64 -14.44
N GLY A 59 -0.78 6.44 -13.28
CA GLY A 59 -2.21 6.22 -13.21
C GLY A 59 -2.78 6.36 -11.82
N PHE A 60 -4.07 6.66 -11.75
CA PHE A 60 -4.86 6.82 -10.54
C PHE A 60 -6.18 6.09 -10.65
N GLY A 61 -6.58 5.43 -9.59
CA GLY A 61 -7.89 4.80 -9.49
C GLY A 61 -8.53 5.04 -8.13
N SER A 62 -9.80 5.34 -8.13
CA SER A 62 -10.59 5.46 -6.90
C SER A 62 -11.90 4.71 -7.01
N ALA A 63 -12.38 4.22 -5.86
CA ALA A 63 -13.66 3.56 -5.71
C ALA A 63 -14.23 3.82 -4.32
N CYS A 64 -15.53 3.62 -4.19
CA CYS A 64 -16.19 3.53 -2.89
C CYS A 64 -16.97 2.23 -2.86
N ASP A 65 -16.71 1.35 -1.88
CA ASP A 65 -17.41 0.07 -1.78
C ASP A 65 -18.80 0.19 -1.15
N ALA A 66 -19.08 1.31 -0.47
CA ALA A 66 -20.36 1.66 0.13
C ALA A 66 -20.99 0.54 0.98
N TYR A 67 -20.16 -0.33 1.58
CA TYR A 67 -20.63 -1.49 2.34
C TYR A 67 -21.02 -1.12 3.78
N ARG A 68 -20.06 -0.57 4.54
CA ARG A 68 -20.27 -0.07 5.91
C ARG A 68 -19.39 1.14 6.18
N VAL A 69 -19.72 1.87 7.24
CA VAL A 69 -18.93 3.08 7.60
C VAL A 69 -17.50 2.73 8.00
N THR A 70 -17.30 1.64 8.72
CA THR A 70 -15.98 1.26 9.28
C THR A 70 -15.41 -0.03 8.70
N ASP A 71 -16.26 -0.89 8.16
CA ASP A 71 -15.84 -2.18 7.61
C ASP A 71 -15.81 -2.12 6.09
N PRO A 72 -14.71 -2.53 5.46
CA PRO A 72 -14.66 -2.68 4.01
C PRO A 72 -15.51 -3.88 3.55
N HIS A 73 -15.85 -3.91 2.26
CA HIS A 73 -16.61 -5.00 1.67
C HIS A 73 -15.87 -6.35 1.86
N PRO A 74 -16.52 -7.42 2.34
CA PRO A 74 -15.87 -8.70 2.70
C PRO A 74 -15.10 -9.36 1.56
N GLU A 75 -15.42 -9.07 0.31
CA GLU A 75 -14.71 -9.56 -0.87
C GLU A 75 -13.66 -8.57 -1.41
N GLY A 76 -13.38 -7.47 -0.71
CA GLY A 76 -12.40 -6.47 -1.13
C GLY A 76 -12.74 -5.76 -2.45
N LEU A 77 -14.04 -5.64 -2.79
CA LEU A 77 -14.46 -5.15 -4.12
C LEU A 77 -14.01 -3.72 -4.39
N GLY A 78 -14.14 -2.81 -3.41
CA GLY A 78 -13.71 -1.43 -3.56
C GLY A 78 -12.20 -1.31 -3.81
N ALA A 79 -11.40 -2.04 -3.03
CA ALA A 79 -9.96 -2.09 -3.19
C ALA A 79 -9.54 -2.64 -4.56
N ALA A 80 -10.15 -3.76 -4.98
CA ALA A 80 -9.89 -4.34 -6.29
C ALA A 80 -10.25 -3.37 -7.43
N LEU A 81 -11.41 -2.72 -7.34
CA LEU A 81 -11.86 -1.76 -8.35
C LEU A 81 -10.93 -0.52 -8.43
N ALA A 82 -10.44 -0.02 -7.29
CA ALA A 82 -9.47 1.09 -7.27
C ALA A 82 -8.17 0.69 -7.98
N MET A 83 -7.60 -0.49 -7.68
CA MET A 83 -6.42 -1.00 -8.36
C MET A 83 -6.65 -1.20 -9.86
N GLN A 84 -7.76 -1.82 -10.27
CA GLN A 84 -8.10 -2.02 -11.68
C GLN A 84 -8.21 -0.69 -12.44
N ARG A 85 -8.84 0.33 -11.85
CA ARG A 85 -8.95 1.66 -12.44
C ARG A 85 -7.60 2.33 -12.57
N ALA A 86 -6.73 2.22 -11.57
CA ALA A 86 -5.39 2.78 -11.63
C ALA A 86 -4.55 2.14 -12.74
N LEU A 87 -4.63 0.82 -12.92
CA LEU A 87 -3.96 0.09 -13.99
C LEU A 87 -4.51 0.48 -15.36
N ALA A 88 -5.83 0.60 -15.49
CA ALA A 88 -6.49 1.02 -16.73
C ALA A 88 -6.12 2.46 -17.10
N ASP A 89 -6.08 3.38 -16.13
CA ASP A 89 -5.66 4.78 -16.32
C ASP A 89 -4.19 4.87 -16.76
N ALA A 90 -3.33 4.03 -16.18
CA ALA A 90 -1.93 3.92 -16.59
C ALA A 90 -1.71 3.22 -17.95
N GLY A 91 -2.74 2.58 -18.51
CA GLY A 91 -2.64 1.79 -19.73
C GLY A 91 -1.72 0.57 -19.60
N VAL A 92 -1.67 -0.06 -18.41
CA VAL A 92 -0.78 -1.20 -18.13
C VAL A 92 -1.54 -2.44 -17.66
N GLU A 93 -1.00 -3.60 -18.04
CA GLU A 93 -1.54 -4.88 -17.57
C GLU A 93 -1.02 -5.20 -16.15
N PRO A 94 -1.78 -5.96 -15.34
CA PRO A 94 -1.35 -6.35 -14.00
C PRO A 94 0.04 -7.01 -13.96
N ALA A 95 0.39 -7.80 -14.95
CA ALA A 95 1.68 -8.50 -15.05
C ALA A 95 2.90 -7.57 -15.12
N ALA A 96 2.71 -6.29 -15.46
CA ALA A 96 3.78 -5.30 -15.50
C ALA A 96 4.12 -4.70 -14.13
N VAL A 97 3.27 -4.92 -13.12
CA VAL A 97 3.49 -4.40 -11.76
C VAL A 97 4.53 -5.26 -11.04
N GLY A 98 5.61 -4.65 -10.63
CA GLY A 98 6.70 -5.33 -9.90
C GLY A 98 6.57 -5.29 -8.38
N TYR A 99 5.71 -4.43 -7.83
CA TYR A 99 5.57 -4.27 -6.38
C TYR A 99 4.26 -3.57 -6.00
N ILE A 100 3.75 -3.90 -4.80
CA ILE A 100 2.60 -3.23 -4.18
C ILE A 100 3.01 -2.69 -2.79
N ASN A 101 2.93 -1.36 -2.60
CA ASN A 101 2.87 -0.78 -1.27
C ASN A 101 1.44 -0.93 -0.78
N ALA A 102 1.23 -1.89 0.09
CA ALA A 102 -0.07 -2.23 0.58
C ALA A 102 -0.57 -1.21 1.62
N HIS A 103 -1.88 -1.02 1.69
CA HIS A 103 -2.48 -0.28 2.78
C HIS A 103 -2.16 -0.93 4.14
N GLY A 104 -2.23 -2.26 4.24
CA GLY A 104 -1.62 -3.09 5.28
C GLY A 104 -1.63 -2.48 6.68
N THR A 105 -2.81 -2.33 7.29
CA THR A 105 -2.98 -1.57 8.55
C THR A 105 -2.67 -2.36 9.81
N SER A 106 -2.41 -3.67 9.71
CA SER A 106 -2.34 -4.55 10.88
C SER A 106 -3.70 -4.80 11.56
N THR A 107 -4.80 -4.49 10.88
CA THR A 107 -6.13 -4.87 11.36
C THR A 107 -6.55 -6.23 10.80
N PRO A 108 -7.25 -7.07 11.60
CA PRO A 108 -7.72 -8.38 11.11
C PRO A 108 -8.55 -8.30 9.85
N ALA A 109 -9.41 -7.27 9.72
CA ALA A 109 -10.30 -7.12 8.58
C ALA A 109 -9.57 -6.65 7.32
N ASN A 110 -8.86 -5.49 7.39
CA ASN A 110 -8.23 -4.90 6.21
C ASN A 110 -7.25 -5.84 5.53
N ASP A 111 -6.33 -6.44 6.29
CA ASP A 111 -5.21 -7.16 5.69
C ASP A 111 -5.66 -8.40 4.91
N ARG A 112 -6.70 -9.11 5.39
CA ARG A 112 -7.32 -10.23 4.66
C ARG A 112 -8.04 -9.76 3.40
N LEU A 113 -8.77 -8.65 3.50
CA LEU A 113 -9.55 -8.13 2.38
C LEU A 113 -8.65 -7.57 1.29
N GLU A 114 -7.58 -6.88 1.66
CA GLU A 114 -6.59 -6.40 0.72
C GLU A 114 -5.88 -7.57 0.01
N THR A 115 -5.54 -8.63 0.74
CA THR A 115 -5.02 -9.87 0.15
C THR A 115 -5.96 -10.43 -0.92
N ARG A 116 -7.26 -10.55 -0.60
CA ARG A 116 -8.29 -11.00 -1.55
C ARG A 116 -8.41 -10.08 -2.75
N ALA A 117 -8.38 -8.76 -2.51
CA ALA A 117 -8.44 -7.77 -3.59
C ALA A 117 -7.24 -7.90 -4.54
N ILE A 118 -6.03 -8.07 -4.00
CA ILE A 118 -4.82 -8.28 -4.79
C ILE A 118 -4.94 -9.58 -5.61
N HIS A 119 -5.34 -10.70 -5.00
CA HIS A 119 -5.57 -11.93 -5.74
C HIS A 119 -6.57 -11.74 -6.89
N ARG A 120 -7.66 -11.00 -6.65
CA ARG A 120 -8.67 -10.74 -7.70
C ARG A 120 -8.11 -9.96 -8.88
N VAL A 121 -7.24 -8.98 -8.63
CA VAL A 121 -6.64 -8.15 -9.69
C VAL A 121 -5.57 -8.92 -10.45
N PHE A 122 -4.78 -9.73 -9.75
CA PHE A 122 -3.63 -10.43 -10.30
C PHE A 122 -3.88 -11.92 -10.61
N ALA A 123 -5.16 -12.38 -10.58
CA ALA A 123 -5.52 -13.80 -10.73
C ALA A 123 -4.98 -14.46 -11.99
N ALA A 124 -4.79 -13.72 -13.09
CA ALA A 124 -4.26 -14.22 -14.36
C ALA A 124 -2.76 -13.97 -14.53
N ALA A 125 -2.10 -13.39 -13.53
CA ALA A 125 -0.67 -13.05 -13.56
C ALA A 125 0.00 -13.51 -12.26
N ALA A 126 1.33 -13.56 -12.25
CA ALA A 126 2.06 -13.75 -11.00
C ALA A 126 1.82 -12.54 -10.09
N THR A 127 1.38 -12.79 -8.86
CA THR A 127 1.15 -11.74 -7.87
C THR A 127 2.49 -11.11 -7.49
N PRO A 128 2.65 -9.77 -7.62
CA PRO A 128 3.88 -9.12 -7.24
C PRO A 128 4.09 -9.15 -5.71
N PRO A 129 5.33 -9.04 -5.22
CA PRO A 129 5.58 -8.86 -3.80
C PRO A 129 4.91 -7.58 -3.29
N ALA A 130 4.43 -7.65 -2.06
CA ALA A 130 3.81 -6.52 -1.37
C ALA A 130 4.49 -6.26 -0.03
N SER A 131 4.45 -5.04 0.48
CA SER A 131 4.82 -4.79 1.88
C SER A 131 4.09 -3.57 2.42
N SER A 132 4.04 -3.46 3.75
CA SER A 132 3.39 -2.33 4.42
C SER A 132 4.41 -1.45 5.12
N THR A 133 4.51 -0.20 4.66
CA THR A 133 5.29 0.87 5.31
C THR A 133 4.82 1.11 6.75
N LYS A 134 3.53 0.86 7.04
CA LYS A 134 2.94 1.04 8.37
C LYS A 134 3.51 0.11 9.44
N SER A 135 4.17 -0.98 9.03
CA SER A 135 4.91 -1.82 9.98
C SER A 135 6.08 -1.09 10.65
N MET A 136 6.62 -0.05 9.99
CA MET A 136 7.78 0.72 10.43
C MET A 136 7.42 2.07 11.07
N ILE A 137 6.37 2.73 10.57
CA ILE A 137 6.05 4.11 10.94
C ILE A 137 4.67 4.28 11.58
N GLY A 138 3.91 3.19 11.71
CA GLY A 138 2.50 3.25 12.12
C GLY A 138 1.59 3.82 11.03
N HIS A 139 0.33 4.01 11.36
CA HIS A 139 -0.68 4.53 10.46
C HIS A 139 -0.82 6.06 10.63
N LEU A 140 -0.31 6.82 9.67
CA LEU A 140 -0.30 8.28 9.69
C LEU A 140 -1.67 8.90 9.32
N THR A 141 -2.72 8.08 9.20
CA THR A 141 -4.07 8.51 8.81
C THR A 141 -4.08 9.32 7.51
N VAL A 142 -4.29 10.63 7.59
CA VAL A 142 -4.39 11.52 6.42
C VAL A 142 -3.06 11.63 5.67
N ALA A 143 -1.92 11.61 6.37
CA ALA A 143 -0.60 11.72 5.75
C ALA A 143 -0.09 10.41 5.12
N ALA A 144 -0.74 9.27 5.42
CA ALA A 144 -0.27 7.94 5.03
C ALA A 144 -0.01 7.83 3.52
N GLY A 145 -0.96 8.23 2.69
CA GLY A 145 -0.84 8.10 1.24
C GLY A 145 0.34 8.87 0.64
N ALA A 146 0.60 10.10 1.12
CA ALA A 146 1.73 10.90 0.64
C ALA A 146 3.08 10.27 1.04
N VAL A 147 3.21 9.86 2.31
CA VAL A 147 4.45 9.24 2.82
C VAL A 147 4.71 7.88 2.17
N GLU A 148 3.67 7.08 1.96
CA GLU A 148 3.76 5.79 1.29
C GLU A 148 4.10 5.90 -0.20
N ALA A 149 3.57 6.92 -0.89
CA ALA A 149 3.98 7.24 -2.25
C ALA A 149 5.47 7.62 -2.31
N ILE A 150 5.96 8.45 -1.38
CA ILE A 150 7.38 8.82 -1.29
C ILE A 150 8.25 7.58 -1.03
N ALA A 151 7.85 6.70 -0.11
CA ALA A 151 8.56 5.44 0.15
C ALA A 151 8.59 4.54 -1.10
N THR A 152 7.48 4.45 -1.83
CA THR A 152 7.40 3.67 -3.08
C THR A 152 8.29 4.26 -4.17
N ILE A 153 8.35 5.58 -4.31
CA ILE A 153 9.29 6.26 -5.22
C ILE A 153 10.74 5.95 -4.82
N GLY A 154 11.04 5.96 -3.53
CA GLY A 154 12.34 5.54 -3.01
C GLY A 154 12.71 4.11 -3.44
N MET A 155 11.79 3.15 -3.33
CA MET A 155 12.03 1.78 -3.77
C MET A 155 12.23 1.65 -5.29
N LEU A 156 11.47 2.38 -6.10
CA LEU A 156 11.67 2.44 -7.56
C LEU A 156 13.05 2.98 -7.93
N ARG A 157 13.57 3.95 -7.19
CA ARG A 157 14.91 4.52 -7.43
C ARG A 157 16.03 3.64 -6.96
N GLU A 158 15.91 3.10 -5.74
CA GLU A 158 16.95 2.30 -5.10
C GLU A 158 16.92 0.83 -5.55
N GLN A 159 15.91 0.41 -6.31
CA GLN A 159 15.71 -0.96 -6.78
C GLN A 159 15.76 -1.98 -5.62
N ARG A 160 15.10 -1.62 -4.52
CA ARG A 160 15.00 -2.43 -3.29
C ARG A 160 13.61 -2.35 -2.70
N LEU A 161 13.11 -3.49 -2.24
CA LEU A 161 11.87 -3.57 -1.47
C LEU A 161 12.17 -3.38 0.02
N HIS A 162 11.39 -2.54 0.70
CA HIS A 162 11.40 -2.52 2.16
C HIS A 162 10.59 -3.69 2.71
N PRO A 163 10.91 -4.22 3.89
CA PRO A 163 10.18 -5.32 4.49
C PRO A 163 8.85 -4.89 5.09
N THR A 164 7.97 -5.88 5.33
CA THR A 164 6.96 -5.79 6.37
C THR A 164 7.59 -6.31 7.68
N LEU A 165 7.74 -5.41 8.66
CA LEU A 165 8.29 -5.79 9.97
C LEU A 165 7.25 -6.58 10.78
N ASN A 166 7.74 -7.33 11.78
CA ASN A 166 6.93 -8.07 12.74
C ASN A 166 6.04 -9.18 12.12
N LEU A 167 6.37 -9.62 10.92
CA LEU A 167 5.69 -10.71 10.23
C LEU A 167 6.40 -12.05 10.52
N ASP A 168 6.38 -12.49 11.78
CA ASP A 168 7.02 -13.73 12.21
C ASP A 168 6.15 -14.95 11.86
N GLU A 169 4.84 -14.83 12.08
CA GLU A 169 3.84 -15.84 11.78
C GLU A 169 2.77 -15.23 10.88
N ARG A 170 2.71 -15.71 9.65
CA ARG A 170 1.77 -15.22 8.65
C ARG A 170 0.35 -15.72 8.95
N ASP A 171 -0.65 -14.85 8.78
CA ASP A 171 -2.06 -15.27 8.74
C ASP A 171 -2.27 -16.16 7.50
N PRO A 172 -2.85 -17.36 7.62
CA PRO A 172 -3.14 -18.23 6.46
C PRO A 172 -4.00 -17.56 5.38
N ASP A 173 -4.86 -16.61 5.75
CA ASP A 173 -5.67 -15.82 4.83
C ASP A 173 -4.89 -14.67 4.14
N CYS A 174 -3.60 -14.49 4.50
CA CYS A 174 -2.69 -13.49 3.95
C CYS A 174 -1.49 -14.21 3.31
N ASP A 175 -1.70 -14.85 2.17
CA ASP A 175 -0.79 -15.83 1.56
C ASP A 175 0.18 -15.27 0.50
N LEU A 176 0.25 -13.93 0.35
CA LEU A 176 1.16 -13.28 -0.60
C LEU A 176 2.61 -13.21 -0.08
N ASP A 177 3.54 -12.83 -0.95
CA ASP A 177 4.91 -12.47 -0.57
C ASP A 177 4.93 -11.05 0.01
N TYR A 178 4.88 -10.93 1.33
CA TYR A 178 4.87 -9.64 2.05
C TYR A 178 6.27 -9.13 2.41
N VAL A 179 7.30 -9.58 1.72
CA VAL A 179 8.70 -9.17 1.94
C VAL A 179 9.09 -9.34 3.42
N ALA A 180 8.84 -10.53 3.98
CA ALA A 180 9.26 -10.83 5.35
C ALA A 180 10.80 -10.95 5.46
N GLY A 181 11.34 -10.73 6.67
CA GLY A 181 12.74 -11.04 7.01
C GLY A 181 13.77 -9.99 6.62
N GLY A 182 13.42 -8.94 5.88
CA GLY A 182 14.35 -7.86 5.60
C GLY A 182 14.21 -7.26 4.19
N ALA A 183 14.85 -6.12 3.97
CA ALA A 183 14.87 -5.47 2.67
C ALA A 183 15.65 -6.31 1.65
N ARG A 184 15.16 -6.41 0.40
CA ARG A 184 15.79 -7.19 -0.65
C ARG A 184 15.87 -6.43 -1.99
N PRO A 185 16.88 -6.72 -2.83
CA PRO A 185 16.96 -6.17 -4.19
C PRO A 185 15.74 -6.61 -5.02
N ALA A 186 15.34 -5.75 -5.95
CA ALA A 186 14.28 -6.04 -6.92
C ALA A 186 14.52 -5.21 -8.19
N SER A 187 14.03 -5.71 -9.33
CA SER A 187 13.96 -4.94 -10.57
C SER A 187 12.56 -4.37 -10.70
N LEU A 188 12.42 -3.06 -10.56
CA LEU A 188 11.15 -2.36 -10.47
C LEU A 188 11.02 -1.29 -11.54
N GLU A 189 10.01 -1.42 -12.40
CA GLU A 189 9.62 -0.37 -13.35
C GLU A 189 8.27 0.25 -12.95
N LEU A 190 7.35 -0.56 -12.42
CA LEU A 190 6.02 -0.13 -12.00
C LEU A 190 5.72 -0.64 -10.59
N ALA A 191 5.10 0.22 -9.80
CA ALA A 191 4.60 -0.13 -8.48
C ALA A 191 3.19 0.44 -8.26
N LEU A 192 2.36 -0.29 -7.50
CA LEU A 192 1.10 0.20 -6.96
C LEU A 192 1.31 0.73 -5.53
N SER A 193 0.59 1.80 -5.18
CA SER A 193 0.47 2.27 -3.80
C SER A 193 -1.01 2.38 -3.44
N ASN A 194 -1.44 1.61 -2.44
CA ASN A 194 -2.84 1.48 -2.03
C ASN A 194 -3.14 2.31 -0.77
N SER A 195 -4.25 3.00 -0.76
CA SER A 195 -4.77 3.73 0.39
C SER A 195 -6.27 3.51 0.51
N PHE A 196 -6.69 2.89 1.62
CA PHE A 196 -8.10 2.61 1.90
C PHE A 196 -8.52 3.30 3.19
N GLY A 197 -9.77 3.73 3.26
CA GLY A 197 -10.27 4.51 4.38
C GLY A 197 -11.67 4.11 4.81
N PHE A 198 -12.04 4.54 6.01
CA PHE A 198 -13.40 4.43 6.48
C PHE A 198 -14.38 5.15 5.54
N GLY A 199 -15.61 4.66 5.48
CA GLY A 199 -16.60 5.10 4.49
C GLY A 199 -16.50 4.34 3.17
N GLY A 200 -15.64 3.30 3.09
CA GLY A 200 -15.45 2.49 1.89
C GLY A 200 -14.58 3.16 0.81
N GLN A 201 -13.89 4.23 1.16
CA GLN A 201 -13.03 4.97 0.23
C GLN A 201 -11.77 4.17 -0.08
N CYS A 202 -11.53 3.89 -1.36
CA CYS A 202 -10.36 3.20 -1.84
C CYS A 202 -9.68 4.02 -2.92
N ALA A 203 -8.36 4.15 -2.84
CA ALA A 203 -7.53 4.79 -3.85
C ALA A 203 -6.28 3.95 -4.12
N SER A 204 -5.83 3.94 -5.36
CA SER A 204 -4.58 3.32 -5.79
C SER A 204 -3.87 4.23 -6.77
N LEU A 205 -2.54 4.32 -6.64
CA LEU A 205 -1.64 5.00 -7.56
C LEU A 205 -0.80 3.97 -8.29
N VAL A 206 -0.59 4.15 -9.60
CA VAL A 206 0.49 3.51 -10.36
C VAL A 206 1.63 4.49 -10.45
N LEU A 207 2.78 4.11 -9.90
CA LEU A 207 4.02 4.86 -9.96
C LEU A 207 4.98 4.15 -10.92
N ARG A 208 5.57 4.91 -11.84
CA ARG A 208 6.55 4.41 -12.79
C ARG A 208 7.92 5.00 -12.50
N ARG A 209 8.94 4.15 -12.56
CA ARG A 209 10.32 4.59 -12.48
C ARG A 209 10.63 5.58 -13.59
N TRP A 210 11.29 6.67 -13.26
CA TRP A 210 11.81 7.58 -14.25
C TRP A 210 13.19 7.13 -14.70
N ASN A 211 13.32 6.87 -15.98
CA ASN A 211 14.61 6.55 -16.62
C ASN A 211 14.97 7.78 -17.47
N ALA A 212 15.94 8.58 -17.00
CA ALA A 212 16.44 9.76 -17.71
C ALA A 212 17.26 9.37 -18.92
#